data_922b6bbe0e81f0d7cdb68726644a5c88
#
_entry.id   922b6bbe0e81f0d7cdb68726644a5c88
#
_cell.length_a   1.000
_cell.length_b   1.000
_cell.length_c   1.000
_cell.angle_alpha   90.00
_cell.angle_beta   90.00
_cell.angle_gamma   90.00
#
_symmetry.space_group_name_H-M   'P 1'
#
loop_
_entity.id
_entity.type
_entity.pdbx_description
1 polymer ?
#
loop_
_entity_poly.entity_id
_entity_poly.type
_entity_poly.pdbx_seq_one_letter_code
_entity_poly.pdbx_strand_id
1 'polypeptide(L)'
;MNLEFFSQNPELLWIFTVFYDLTLAIVLFYFFGKNGLYTAVILGIILANLQGGKVSELTIFGNTFVVSMGAIMYSGIYFATDLLNEKYGRAEANRAVIIGAVANVIVMFTLVLSTYYLPSGIASSAIEVHQAISTLALYSPIFVIGSITAYLISQTFDVWVFHKIKTITGEKYLWLRNNVSTLSSQALDTFIYTFVWVLAGQMSFKVALGIALTKYVFKFFIAIVDTIFIYFVRNFNPKDLQTTKDLQTING
;
A
#
# COMPACT_ATOMS: atom_id res chain seq x y z
N MET A 1 0.44 -0.44 -26.11
CA MET A 1 0.53 0.75 -25.22
C MET A 1 1.82 1.46 -25.60
N ASN A 2 1.77 2.74 -25.99
CA ASN A 2 2.95 3.48 -26.41
C ASN A 2 3.75 3.88 -25.15
N LEU A 3 4.81 3.12 -24.83
CA LEU A 3 5.62 3.34 -23.63
C LEU A 3 6.35 4.69 -23.66
N GLU A 4 6.70 5.18 -24.86
CA GLU A 4 7.33 6.48 -25.02
C GLU A 4 6.41 7.63 -24.62
N PHE A 5 5.11 7.51 -24.89
CA PHE A 5 4.12 8.52 -24.46
C PHE A 5 4.09 8.68 -22.93
N PHE A 6 4.11 7.56 -22.19
CA PHE A 6 4.09 7.61 -20.73
C PHE A 6 5.43 8.07 -20.13
N SER A 7 6.57 7.76 -20.77
CA SER A 7 7.86 8.25 -20.29
C SER A 7 8.01 9.77 -20.42
N GLN A 8 7.30 10.37 -21.38
CA GLN A 8 7.25 11.82 -21.59
C GLN A 8 6.18 12.52 -20.72
N ASN A 9 5.25 11.76 -20.09
CA ASN A 9 4.15 12.28 -19.28
C ASN A 9 4.08 11.53 -17.94
N PRO A 10 5.06 11.70 -17.03
CA PRO A 10 5.13 10.94 -15.78
C PRO A 10 3.94 11.20 -14.86
N GLU A 11 3.30 12.37 -14.93
CA GLU A 11 2.10 12.71 -14.16
C GLU A 11 0.90 11.87 -14.59
N LEU A 12 0.71 11.70 -15.91
CA LEU A 12 -0.35 10.82 -16.44
C LEU A 12 -0.09 9.36 -16.09
N LEU A 13 1.16 8.93 -16.15
CA LEU A 13 1.54 7.58 -15.73
C LEU A 13 1.27 7.36 -14.24
N TRP A 14 1.55 8.35 -13.40
CA TRP A 14 1.27 8.29 -11.97
C TRP A 14 -0.24 8.12 -11.70
N ILE A 15 -1.07 8.98 -12.31
CA ILE A 15 -2.52 8.88 -12.22
C ILE A 15 -3.01 7.50 -12.70
N PHE A 16 -2.55 7.06 -13.87
CA PHE A 16 -2.90 5.74 -14.41
C PHE A 16 -2.54 4.62 -13.43
N THR A 17 -1.37 4.69 -12.79
CA THR A 17 -0.92 3.65 -11.85
C THR A 17 -1.77 3.62 -10.58
N VAL A 18 -2.21 4.78 -10.06
CA VAL A 18 -3.16 4.85 -8.93
C VAL A 18 -4.48 4.17 -9.30
N PHE A 19 -5.05 4.51 -10.47
CA PHE A 19 -6.30 3.89 -10.93
C PHE A 19 -6.14 2.40 -11.18
N TYR A 20 -4.99 1.97 -11.72
CA TYR A 20 -4.67 0.55 -11.92
C TYR A 20 -4.65 -0.20 -10.59
N ASP A 21 -3.97 0.32 -9.57
CA ASP A 21 -3.83 -0.31 -8.26
C ASP A 21 -5.19 -0.49 -7.57
N LEU A 22 -6.01 0.58 -7.52
CA LEU A 22 -7.37 0.53 -6.98
C LEU A 22 -8.28 -0.43 -7.77
N THR A 23 -8.20 -0.39 -9.10
CA THR A 23 -8.98 -1.30 -9.96
C THR A 23 -8.60 -2.74 -9.74
N LEU A 24 -7.30 -3.04 -9.58
CA LEU A 24 -6.82 -4.39 -9.28
C LEU A 24 -7.42 -4.92 -7.97
N ALA A 25 -7.44 -4.10 -6.92
CA ALA A 25 -8.07 -4.48 -5.64
C ALA A 25 -9.57 -4.76 -5.80
N ILE A 26 -10.28 -3.97 -6.62
CA ILE A 26 -11.70 -4.18 -6.93
C ILE A 26 -11.92 -5.48 -7.71
N VAL A 27 -11.12 -5.74 -8.73
CA VAL A 27 -11.21 -6.97 -9.53
C VAL A 27 -10.98 -8.19 -8.66
N LEU A 28 -9.96 -8.16 -7.81
CA LEU A 28 -9.69 -9.24 -6.86
C LEU A 28 -10.85 -9.43 -5.88
N PHE A 29 -11.42 -8.34 -5.36
CA PHE A 29 -12.58 -8.41 -4.49
C PHE A 29 -13.80 -8.99 -5.19
N TYR A 30 -14.07 -8.55 -6.43
CA TYR A 30 -15.23 -9.02 -7.20
C TYR A 30 -15.19 -10.53 -7.46
N PHE A 31 -14.03 -11.08 -7.84
CA PHE A 31 -13.88 -12.50 -8.18
C PHE A 31 -13.66 -13.39 -6.97
N PHE A 32 -12.95 -12.92 -5.94
CA PHE A 32 -12.45 -13.75 -4.83
C PHE A 32 -12.92 -13.28 -3.43
N GLY A 33 -13.77 -12.25 -3.36
CA GLY A 33 -14.31 -11.75 -2.10
C GLY A 33 -13.24 -11.37 -1.08
N LYS A 34 -13.39 -11.84 0.15
CA LYS A 34 -12.45 -11.61 1.24
C LYS A 34 -11.01 -12.03 0.89
N ASN A 35 -10.84 -13.18 0.26
CA ASN A 35 -9.53 -13.68 -0.14
C ASN A 35 -8.86 -12.79 -1.19
N GLY A 36 -9.66 -12.19 -2.07
CA GLY A 36 -9.17 -11.20 -3.03
C GLY A 36 -8.60 -9.96 -2.36
N LEU A 37 -9.25 -9.46 -1.31
CA LEU A 37 -8.75 -8.32 -0.54
C LEU A 37 -7.47 -8.67 0.24
N TYR A 38 -7.37 -9.87 0.81
CA TYR A 38 -6.10 -10.34 1.39
C TYR A 38 -4.98 -10.38 0.36
N THR A 39 -5.29 -10.88 -0.84
CA THR A 39 -4.32 -10.92 -1.95
C THR A 39 -3.88 -9.52 -2.34
N ALA A 40 -4.81 -8.56 -2.42
CA ALA A 40 -4.49 -7.15 -2.71
C ALA A 40 -3.53 -6.55 -1.66
N VAL A 41 -3.78 -6.79 -0.36
CA VAL A 41 -2.89 -6.32 0.72
C VAL A 41 -1.50 -6.96 0.61
N ILE A 42 -1.42 -8.28 0.37
CA ILE A 42 -0.14 -8.99 0.25
C ILE A 42 0.65 -8.49 -0.96
N LEU A 43 0.01 -8.40 -2.13
CA LEU A 43 0.66 -7.90 -3.34
C LEU A 43 1.08 -6.44 -3.18
N GLY A 44 0.20 -5.61 -2.62
CA GLY A 44 0.47 -4.20 -2.38
C GLY A 44 1.70 -3.98 -1.52
N ILE A 45 1.82 -4.65 -0.37
CA ILE A 45 2.98 -4.47 0.53
C ILE A 45 4.29 -4.98 -0.10
N ILE A 46 4.25 -6.09 -0.82
CA ILE A 46 5.42 -6.62 -1.52
C ILE A 46 5.88 -5.65 -2.61
N LEU A 47 4.96 -5.22 -3.48
CA LEU A 47 5.26 -4.30 -4.57
C LEU A 47 5.69 -2.93 -4.05
N ALA A 48 5.07 -2.42 -2.98
CA ALA A 48 5.47 -1.18 -2.34
C ALA A 48 6.91 -1.20 -1.84
N ASN A 49 7.35 -2.32 -1.24
CA ASN A 49 8.72 -2.45 -0.75
C ASN A 49 9.73 -2.67 -1.87
N LEU A 50 9.41 -3.47 -2.89
CA LEU A 50 10.28 -3.64 -4.06
C LEU A 50 10.48 -2.35 -4.85
N GLN A 51 9.47 -1.48 -4.88
CA GLN A 51 9.52 -0.20 -5.59
C GLN A 51 9.83 0.99 -4.68
N GLY A 52 10.01 0.78 -3.39
CA GLY A 52 10.18 1.84 -2.40
C GLY A 52 11.38 2.75 -2.67
N GLY A 53 12.47 2.18 -3.17
CA GLY A 53 13.68 2.91 -3.58
C GLY A 53 13.59 3.60 -4.93
N LYS A 54 12.57 3.27 -5.76
CA LYS A 54 12.35 3.93 -7.04
C LYS A 54 11.61 5.25 -6.82
N VAL A 55 12.32 6.34 -7.01
CA VAL A 55 11.77 7.70 -6.95
C VAL A 55 11.69 8.29 -8.36
N SER A 56 10.68 9.13 -8.59
CA SER A 56 10.48 9.87 -9.84
C SER A 56 10.12 11.31 -9.51
N GLU A 57 10.35 12.20 -10.48
CA GLU A 57 9.97 13.60 -10.40
C GLU A 57 8.67 13.82 -11.17
N LEU A 58 7.70 14.47 -10.51
CA LEU A 58 6.45 14.89 -11.12
C LEU A 58 6.37 16.42 -11.09
N THR A 59 6.03 17.02 -12.20
CA THR A 59 5.86 18.48 -12.30
C THR A 59 4.38 18.83 -12.34
N ILE A 60 3.87 19.39 -11.24
CA ILE A 60 2.45 19.77 -11.10
C ILE A 60 2.36 21.28 -10.86
N PHE A 61 1.62 21.97 -11.70
CA PHE A 61 1.49 23.44 -11.68
C PHE A 61 2.84 24.18 -11.63
N GLY A 62 3.83 23.69 -12.41
CA GLY A 62 5.16 24.28 -12.48
C GLY A 62 6.10 24.01 -11.29
N ASN A 63 5.66 23.23 -10.32
CA ASN A 63 6.49 22.77 -9.20
C ASN A 63 6.87 21.30 -9.36
N THR A 64 8.13 20.98 -9.15
CA THR A 64 8.64 19.61 -9.21
C THR A 64 8.60 18.96 -7.82
N PHE A 65 7.98 17.78 -7.77
CA PHE A 65 7.84 16.96 -6.56
C PHE A 65 8.52 15.63 -6.73
N VAL A 66 9.26 15.19 -5.73
CA VAL A 66 9.90 13.88 -5.70
C VAL A 66 8.94 12.88 -5.04
N VAL A 67 8.51 11.88 -5.79
CA VAL A 67 7.57 10.84 -5.33
C VAL A 67 8.19 9.47 -5.43
N SER A 68 7.92 8.62 -4.43
CA SER A 68 8.30 7.21 -4.46
C SER A 68 7.22 6.40 -5.17
N MET A 69 7.63 5.53 -6.08
CA MET A 69 6.70 4.64 -6.78
C MET A 69 6.05 3.63 -5.83
N GLY A 70 6.78 3.18 -4.81
CA GLY A 70 6.21 2.33 -3.76
C GLY A 70 5.05 2.98 -3.00
N ALA A 71 5.04 4.32 -2.89
CA ALA A 71 3.95 5.02 -2.19
C ALA A 71 2.59 4.89 -2.91
N ILE A 72 2.57 4.63 -4.21
CA ILE A 72 1.33 4.42 -4.98
C ILE A 72 0.66 3.11 -4.55
N MET A 73 1.44 2.04 -4.41
CA MET A 73 0.94 0.71 -4.04
C MET A 73 0.31 0.68 -2.63
N TYR A 74 0.64 1.65 -1.79
CA TYR A 74 -0.03 1.81 -0.50
C TYR A 74 -1.50 2.21 -0.63
N SER A 75 -1.92 2.83 -1.73
CA SER A 75 -3.34 3.19 -1.96
C SER A 75 -4.23 1.96 -2.00
N GLY A 76 -3.84 0.95 -2.74
CA GLY A 76 -4.56 -0.33 -2.80
C GLY A 76 -4.59 -1.08 -1.47
N ILE A 77 -3.53 -0.96 -0.65
CA ILE A 77 -3.49 -1.56 0.69
C ILE A 77 -4.55 -0.91 1.60
N TYR A 78 -4.57 0.44 1.68
CA TYR A 78 -5.56 1.16 2.50
C TYR A 78 -6.97 0.87 2.02
N PHE A 79 -7.22 0.97 0.72
CA PHE A 79 -8.51 0.63 0.13
C PHE A 79 -8.97 -0.79 0.48
N ALA A 80 -8.08 -1.78 0.34
CA ALA A 80 -8.41 -3.17 0.63
C ALA A 80 -8.68 -3.41 2.13
N THR A 81 -7.92 -2.79 3.03
CA THR A 81 -8.12 -2.90 4.47
C THR A 81 -9.38 -2.16 4.94
N ASP A 82 -9.70 -1.01 4.36
CA ASP A 82 -10.93 -0.28 4.63
C ASP A 82 -12.16 -1.06 4.14
N LEU A 83 -12.08 -1.64 2.95
CA LEU A 83 -13.15 -2.48 2.42
C LEU A 83 -13.33 -3.79 3.22
N LEU A 84 -12.23 -4.39 3.72
CA LEU A 84 -12.30 -5.51 4.67
C LEU A 84 -13.01 -5.10 5.96
N ASN A 85 -12.64 -3.95 6.53
CA ASN A 85 -13.24 -3.43 7.75
C ASN A 85 -14.73 -3.11 7.57
N GLU A 86 -15.08 -2.56 6.40
CA GLU A 86 -16.47 -2.24 6.04
C GLU A 86 -17.33 -3.50 5.87
N LYS A 87 -16.85 -4.49 5.13
CA LYS A 87 -17.62 -5.66 4.69
C LYS A 87 -17.53 -6.85 5.63
N TYR A 88 -16.36 -7.08 6.22
CA TYR A 88 -16.06 -8.29 7.00
C TYR A 88 -15.68 -7.99 8.46
N GLY A 89 -15.56 -6.72 8.79
CA GLY A 89 -15.28 -6.26 10.15
C GLY A 89 -13.80 -6.15 10.50
N ARG A 90 -13.56 -5.50 11.64
CA ARG A 90 -12.23 -5.14 12.14
C ARG A 90 -11.26 -6.31 12.27
N ALA A 91 -11.75 -7.48 12.70
CA ALA A 91 -10.91 -8.66 12.91
C ALA A 91 -10.25 -9.13 11.60
N GLU A 92 -11.01 -9.14 10.50
CA GLU A 92 -10.51 -9.55 9.20
C GLU A 92 -9.55 -8.51 8.60
N ALA A 93 -9.82 -7.21 8.79
CA ALA A 93 -8.90 -6.16 8.39
C ALA A 93 -7.55 -6.27 9.13
N ASN A 94 -7.56 -6.42 10.46
CA ASN A 94 -6.33 -6.63 11.23
C ASN A 94 -5.58 -7.90 10.81
N ARG A 95 -6.30 -8.98 10.51
CA ARG A 95 -5.69 -10.22 10.02
C ARG A 95 -4.97 -9.99 8.69
N ALA A 96 -5.56 -9.24 7.77
CA ALA A 96 -4.92 -8.88 6.49
C ALA A 96 -3.62 -8.09 6.71
N VAL A 97 -3.63 -7.12 7.62
CA VAL A 97 -2.43 -6.33 7.99
C VAL A 97 -1.31 -7.24 8.49
N ILE A 98 -1.61 -8.16 9.41
CA ILE A 98 -0.60 -9.08 9.95
C ILE A 98 -0.08 -10.04 8.87
N ILE A 99 -0.97 -10.61 8.06
CA ILE A 99 -0.58 -11.51 6.96
C ILE A 99 0.30 -10.77 5.95
N GLY A 100 -0.05 -9.53 5.61
CA GLY A 100 0.76 -8.68 4.73
C GLY A 100 2.17 -8.44 5.28
N ALA A 101 2.29 -8.11 6.57
CA ALA A 101 3.59 -7.94 7.22
C ALA A 101 4.43 -9.22 7.19
N VAL A 102 3.83 -10.37 7.53
CA VAL A 102 4.51 -11.67 7.50
C VAL A 102 4.97 -12.00 6.08
N ALA A 103 4.10 -11.83 5.09
CA ALA A 103 4.44 -12.07 3.68
C ALA A 103 5.62 -11.19 3.23
N ASN A 104 5.63 -9.91 3.63
CA ASN A 104 6.72 -9.00 3.32
C ASN A 104 8.06 -9.45 3.96
N VAL A 105 8.03 -9.86 5.23
CA VAL A 105 9.22 -10.41 5.91
C VAL A 105 9.76 -11.64 5.18
N ILE A 106 8.86 -12.57 4.79
CA ILE A 106 9.24 -13.79 4.05
C ILE A 106 9.91 -13.41 2.72
N VAL A 107 9.33 -12.51 1.94
CA VAL A 107 9.89 -12.07 0.64
C VAL A 107 11.25 -11.42 0.84
N MET A 108 11.38 -10.48 1.77
CA MET A 108 12.65 -9.80 2.02
C MET A 108 13.74 -10.76 2.50
N PHE A 109 13.40 -11.69 3.40
CA PHE A 109 14.34 -12.71 3.85
C PHE A 109 14.77 -13.63 2.70
N THR A 110 13.83 -14.05 1.86
CA THR A 110 14.13 -14.89 0.69
C THR A 110 15.04 -14.18 -0.31
N LEU A 111 14.81 -12.87 -0.54
CA LEU A 111 15.71 -12.07 -1.39
C LEU A 111 17.13 -12.01 -0.80
N VAL A 112 17.26 -11.78 0.52
CA VAL A 112 18.58 -11.81 1.19
C VAL A 112 19.24 -13.16 1.02
N LEU A 113 18.53 -14.28 1.26
CA LEU A 113 19.08 -15.63 1.06
C LEU A 113 19.57 -15.85 -0.38
N SER A 114 18.83 -15.32 -1.37
CA SER A 114 19.21 -15.49 -2.77
C SER A 114 20.54 -14.79 -3.14
N THR A 115 20.95 -13.75 -2.41
CA THR A 115 22.23 -13.06 -2.65
C THR A 115 23.45 -13.91 -2.29
N TYR A 116 23.30 -14.94 -1.48
CA TYR A 116 24.38 -15.87 -1.14
C TYR A 116 24.66 -16.89 -2.26
N TYR A 117 23.76 -17.06 -3.23
CA TYR A 117 24.00 -17.87 -4.42
C TYR A 117 24.75 -17.03 -5.44
N LEU A 118 25.99 -17.40 -5.73
CA LEU A 118 26.81 -16.67 -6.71
C LEU A 118 26.23 -16.85 -8.12
N PRO A 119 26.29 -15.80 -8.96
CA PRO A 119 25.78 -15.86 -10.32
C PRO A 119 26.61 -16.83 -11.16
N SER A 120 25.94 -17.57 -12.04
CA SER A 120 26.64 -18.44 -13.02
C SER A 120 27.41 -17.61 -14.05
N GLY A 121 28.64 -17.99 -14.33
CA GLY A 121 29.45 -17.39 -15.42
C GLY A 121 28.98 -17.76 -16.82
N ILE A 122 27.97 -18.63 -16.99
CA ILE A 122 27.50 -19.13 -18.27
C ILE A 122 26.72 -18.08 -19.06
N ALA A 123 25.96 -17.20 -18.35
CA ALA A 123 25.13 -16.17 -18.97
C ALA A 123 25.43 -14.79 -18.35
N SER A 124 25.69 -13.80 -19.21
CA SER A 124 25.89 -12.41 -18.76
C SER A 124 24.70 -11.85 -17.99
N SER A 125 23.46 -12.20 -18.40
CA SER A 125 22.22 -11.82 -17.71
C SER A 125 22.13 -12.34 -16.28
N ALA A 126 22.82 -13.43 -15.92
CA ALA A 126 22.83 -13.94 -14.54
C ALA A 126 23.52 -12.96 -13.58
N ILE A 127 24.56 -12.27 -14.03
CA ILE A 127 25.27 -11.25 -13.25
C ILE A 127 24.36 -10.03 -13.04
N GLU A 128 23.68 -9.56 -14.09
CA GLU A 128 22.77 -8.40 -14.03
C GLU A 128 21.58 -8.67 -13.08
N VAL A 129 20.97 -9.86 -13.18
CA VAL A 129 19.89 -10.28 -12.29
C VAL A 129 20.37 -10.38 -10.84
N HIS A 130 21.56 -10.96 -10.60
CA HIS A 130 22.14 -11.02 -9.26
C HIS A 130 22.36 -9.62 -8.67
N GLN A 131 22.89 -8.69 -9.43
CA GLN A 131 23.09 -7.30 -9.00
C GLN A 131 21.77 -6.61 -8.67
N ALA A 132 20.74 -6.77 -9.50
CA ALA A 132 19.41 -6.22 -9.28
C ALA A 132 18.79 -6.75 -7.98
N ILE A 133 18.83 -8.08 -7.78
CA ILE A 133 18.32 -8.71 -6.54
C ILE A 133 19.13 -8.24 -5.33
N SER A 134 20.46 -8.18 -5.43
CA SER A 134 21.31 -7.71 -4.35
C SER A 134 21.01 -6.26 -3.96
N THR A 135 20.76 -5.40 -4.93
CA THR A 135 20.36 -4.01 -4.69
C THR A 135 19.04 -3.94 -3.92
N LEU A 136 18.06 -4.75 -4.28
CA LEU A 136 16.75 -4.80 -3.60
C LEU A 136 16.85 -5.41 -2.21
N ALA A 137 17.60 -6.52 -2.07
CA ALA A 137 17.71 -7.27 -0.82
C ALA A 137 18.57 -6.56 0.24
N LEU A 138 19.63 -5.88 -0.19
CA LEU A 138 20.59 -5.23 0.70
C LEU A 138 20.29 -3.74 0.92
N TYR A 139 19.14 -3.27 0.46
CA TYR A 139 18.65 -1.95 0.86
C TYR A 139 18.59 -1.92 2.38
N SER A 140 19.34 -1.03 2.97
CA SER A 140 19.70 -1.00 4.38
C SER A 140 18.71 -1.71 5.35
N PRO A 141 19.12 -2.69 6.17
CA PRO A 141 18.23 -3.42 7.07
C PRO A 141 17.38 -2.50 7.99
N ILE A 142 17.93 -1.35 8.36
CA ILE A 142 17.22 -0.36 9.19
C ILE A 142 16.00 0.21 8.47
N PHE A 143 16.05 0.36 7.13
CA PHE A 143 14.91 0.84 6.35
C PHE A 143 13.84 -0.23 6.18
N VAL A 144 14.23 -1.48 6.03
CA VAL A 144 13.27 -2.61 5.97
C VAL A 144 12.53 -2.73 7.30
N ILE A 145 13.25 -2.73 8.42
CA ILE A 145 12.64 -2.76 9.76
C ILE A 145 11.76 -1.53 9.98
N GLY A 146 12.24 -0.35 9.60
CA GLY A 146 11.48 0.90 9.69
C GLY A 146 10.21 0.88 8.86
N SER A 147 10.25 0.37 7.62
CA SER A 147 9.10 0.24 6.75
C SER A 147 8.05 -0.73 7.31
N ILE A 148 8.47 -1.90 7.78
CA ILE A 148 7.56 -2.89 8.38
C ILE A 148 6.94 -2.33 9.67
N THR A 149 7.73 -1.66 10.50
CA THR A 149 7.24 -1.03 11.73
C THR A 149 6.23 0.08 11.43
N ALA A 150 6.55 0.97 10.49
CA ALA A 150 5.65 2.03 10.04
C ALA A 150 4.35 1.44 9.51
N TYR A 151 4.42 0.42 8.64
CA TYR A 151 3.26 -0.29 8.12
C TYR A 151 2.38 -0.88 9.22
N LEU A 152 2.95 -1.67 10.14
CA LEU A 152 2.18 -2.33 11.20
C LEU A 152 1.47 -1.33 12.11
N ILE A 153 2.17 -0.27 12.52
CA ILE A 153 1.62 0.75 13.40
C ILE A 153 0.53 1.55 12.67
N SER A 154 0.83 2.05 11.48
CA SER A 154 -0.10 2.91 10.73
C SER A 154 -1.34 2.16 10.28
N GLN A 155 -1.21 0.95 9.76
CA GLN A 155 -2.34 0.15 9.29
C GLN A 155 -3.21 -0.35 10.44
N THR A 156 -2.62 -0.78 11.57
CA THR A 156 -3.41 -1.14 12.75
C THR A 156 -4.16 0.06 13.31
N PHE A 157 -3.53 1.23 13.30
CA PHE A 157 -4.16 2.48 13.70
C PHE A 157 -5.29 2.87 12.74
N ASP A 158 -5.09 2.73 11.43
CA ASP A 158 -6.10 2.94 10.40
C ASP A 158 -7.36 2.12 10.66
N VAL A 159 -7.20 0.79 10.76
CA VAL A 159 -8.29 -0.15 11.02
C VAL A 159 -9.01 0.19 12.33
N TRP A 160 -8.28 0.65 13.36
CA TRP A 160 -8.89 1.06 14.63
C TRP A 160 -9.69 2.35 14.48
N VAL A 161 -9.16 3.39 13.85
CA VAL A 161 -9.86 4.68 13.62
C VAL A 161 -11.10 4.47 12.78
N PHE A 162 -10.97 3.76 11.64
CA PHE A 162 -12.10 3.43 10.77
C PHE A 162 -13.24 2.75 11.55
N HIS A 163 -12.91 1.71 12.31
CA HIS A 163 -13.89 0.99 13.11
C HIS A 163 -14.52 1.86 14.20
N LYS A 164 -13.72 2.70 14.86
CA LYS A 164 -14.20 3.63 15.90
C LYS A 164 -15.22 4.61 15.32
N ILE A 165 -14.95 5.17 14.15
CA ILE A 165 -15.88 6.08 13.47
C ILE A 165 -17.12 5.30 13.02
N LYS A 166 -16.96 4.10 12.47
CA LYS A 166 -18.09 3.24 12.06
C LYS A 166 -19.03 2.93 13.21
N THR A 167 -18.54 2.65 14.41
CA THR A 167 -19.37 2.40 15.59
C THR A 167 -20.20 3.62 16.04
N ILE A 168 -19.70 4.82 15.77
CA ILE A 168 -20.40 6.08 16.10
C ILE A 168 -21.41 6.46 15.01
N THR A 169 -21.03 6.27 13.73
CA THR A 169 -21.82 6.75 12.57
C THR A 169 -22.72 5.69 11.95
N GLY A 170 -22.59 4.42 12.35
CA GLY A 170 -23.29 3.29 11.76
C GLY A 170 -22.98 3.18 10.26
N GLU A 171 -24.01 2.93 9.46
CA GLU A 171 -23.88 2.82 8.00
C GLU A 171 -23.77 4.16 7.27
N LYS A 172 -23.90 5.28 7.99
CA LYS A 172 -23.82 6.63 7.44
C LYS A 172 -22.36 7.11 7.37
N TYR A 173 -22.10 8.11 6.53
CA TYR A 173 -20.83 8.83 6.46
C TYR A 173 -19.60 7.95 6.20
N LEU A 174 -19.71 6.99 5.25
CA LEU A 174 -18.56 6.14 4.82
C LEU A 174 -17.34 6.98 4.43
N TRP A 175 -17.54 8.11 3.73
CA TRP A 175 -16.48 9.03 3.37
C TRP A 175 -15.69 9.56 4.57
N LEU A 176 -16.38 9.80 5.70
CA LEU A 176 -15.74 10.35 6.89
C LEU A 176 -14.79 9.33 7.50
N ARG A 177 -15.27 8.08 7.72
CA ARG A 177 -14.43 7.04 8.30
C ARG A 177 -13.26 6.65 7.40
N ASN A 178 -13.49 6.54 6.07
CA ASN A 178 -12.45 6.27 5.09
C ASN A 178 -11.38 7.36 5.09
N ASN A 179 -11.75 8.62 4.92
CA ASN A 179 -10.76 9.69 4.82
C ASN A 179 -10.07 9.99 6.16
N VAL A 180 -10.79 10.00 7.28
CA VAL A 180 -10.17 10.31 8.58
C VAL A 180 -9.21 9.21 9.01
N SER A 181 -9.57 7.94 8.83
CA SER A 181 -8.67 6.83 9.15
C SER A 181 -7.44 6.87 8.27
N THR A 182 -7.63 6.90 6.95
CA THR A 182 -6.54 6.88 5.96
C THR A 182 -5.62 8.08 6.11
N LEU A 183 -6.15 9.31 6.24
CA LEU A 183 -5.29 10.50 6.37
C LEU A 183 -4.49 10.51 7.66
N SER A 184 -5.11 10.15 8.80
CA SER A 184 -4.42 10.11 10.07
C SER A 184 -3.37 9.00 10.14
N SER A 185 -3.66 7.83 9.62
CA SER A 185 -2.73 6.70 9.58
C SER A 185 -1.59 6.92 8.58
N GLN A 186 -1.85 7.55 7.45
CA GLN A 186 -0.80 7.91 6.48
C GLN A 186 0.11 9.03 6.97
N ALA A 187 -0.40 9.97 7.80
CA ALA A 187 0.45 10.93 8.50
C ALA A 187 1.40 10.19 9.44
N LEU A 188 0.88 9.25 10.23
CA LEU A 188 1.66 8.43 11.16
C LEU A 188 2.71 7.58 10.44
N ASP A 189 2.33 6.88 9.36
CA ASP A 189 3.24 6.12 8.49
C ASP A 189 4.39 6.99 7.97
N THR A 190 4.05 8.12 7.39
CA THR A 190 5.02 9.04 6.81
C THR A 190 5.97 9.60 7.88
N PHE A 191 5.46 9.93 9.06
CA PHE A 191 6.26 10.40 10.18
C PHE A 191 7.23 9.32 10.67
N ILE A 192 6.75 8.11 10.96
CA ILE A 192 7.58 7.00 11.46
C ILE A 192 8.66 6.66 10.43
N TYR A 193 8.28 6.46 9.18
CA TYR A 193 9.24 6.09 8.12
C TYR A 193 10.31 7.17 7.92
N THR A 194 9.90 8.44 7.90
CA THR A 194 10.82 9.57 7.72
C THR A 194 11.77 9.72 8.92
N PHE A 195 11.28 9.47 10.15
CA PHE A 195 12.09 9.50 11.36
C PHE A 195 13.17 8.42 11.37
N VAL A 196 12.91 7.25 10.77
CA VAL A 196 13.94 6.20 10.59
C VAL A 196 15.13 6.71 9.77
N TRP A 197 14.90 7.53 8.74
CA TRP A 197 15.98 8.13 7.94
C TRP A 197 16.84 9.11 8.73
N VAL A 198 16.22 9.86 9.64
CA VAL A 198 16.94 10.77 10.55
C VAL A 198 17.76 9.98 11.55
N LEU A 199 17.21 8.93 12.16
CA LEU A 199 17.91 8.05 13.10
C LEU A 199 19.07 7.30 12.44
N ALA A 200 18.93 6.94 11.17
CA ALA A 200 19.99 6.32 10.38
C ALA A 200 21.10 7.32 9.97
N GLY A 201 21.00 8.59 10.33
CA GLY A 201 21.98 9.63 9.98
C GLY A 201 22.03 9.99 8.49
N GLN A 202 21.01 9.60 7.72
CA GLN A 202 20.98 9.78 6.26
C GLN A 202 20.55 11.19 5.85
N MET A 203 19.81 11.89 6.72
CA MET A 203 19.36 13.26 6.47
C MET A 203 19.08 14.03 7.76
N SER A 204 19.11 15.36 7.66
CA SER A 204 18.73 16.21 8.79
C SER A 204 17.22 16.21 8.99
N PHE A 205 16.75 16.44 10.22
CA PHE A 205 15.34 16.52 10.56
C PHE A 205 14.55 17.52 9.69
N LYS A 206 15.15 18.68 9.39
CA LYS A 206 14.52 19.72 8.56
C LYS A 206 14.25 19.22 7.13
N VAL A 207 15.22 18.54 6.53
CA VAL A 207 15.08 17.94 5.17
C VAL A 207 14.05 16.83 5.20
N ALA A 208 14.12 15.95 6.20
CA ALA A 208 13.19 14.85 6.40
C ALA A 208 11.73 15.35 6.53
N LEU A 209 11.50 16.41 7.31
CA LEU A 209 10.17 17.00 7.46
C LEU A 209 9.64 17.58 6.14
N GLY A 210 10.47 18.25 5.35
CA GLY A 210 10.08 18.76 4.03
C GLY A 210 9.63 17.62 3.09
N ILE A 211 10.40 16.53 3.04
CA ILE A 211 10.05 15.34 2.25
C ILE A 211 8.75 14.69 2.76
N ALA A 212 8.59 14.60 4.08
CA ALA A 212 7.38 14.03 4.68
C ALA A 212 6.12 14.82 4.31
N LEU A 213 6.19 16.15 4.40
CA LEU A 213 5.06 17.02 4.03
C LEU A 213 4.70 16.88 2.55
N THR A 214 5.69 16.85 1.66
CA THR A 214 5.48 16.65 0.23
C THR A 214 4.80 15.31 -0.05
N LYS A 215 5.32 14.22 0.52
CA LYS A 215 4.71 12.88 0.39
C LYS A 215 3.28 12.85 0.91
N TYR A 216 3.00 13.52 2.03
CA TYR A 216 1.68 13.56 2.63
C TYR A 216 0.65 14.27 1.76
N VAL A 217 1.03 15.35 1.07
CA VAL A 217 0.14 16.03 0.12
C VAL A 217 -0.29 15.10 -1.01
N PHE A 218 0.62 14.32 -1.59
CA PHE A 218 0.25 13.31 -2.60
C PHE A 218 -0.68 12.23 -2.07
N LYS A 219 -0.42 11.74 -0.87
CA LYS A 219 -1.27 10.75 -0.20
C LYS A 219 -2.68 11.30 0.07
N PHE A 220 -2.81 12.60 0.36
CA PHE A 220 -4.10 13.27 0.52
C PHE A 220 -4.95 13.19 -0.77
N PHE A 221 -4.35 13.48 -1.93
CA PHE A 221 -5.07 13.36 -3.20
C PHE A 221 -5.49 11.92 -3.50
N ILE A 222 -4.63 10.95 -3.21
CA ILE A 222 -4.94 9.52 -3.37
C ILE A 222 -6.15 9.14 -2.50
N ALA A 223 -6.21 9.56 -1.24
CA ALA A 223 -7.31 9.26 -0.33
C ALA A 223 -8.66 9.82 -0.81
N ILE A 224 -8.67 10.97 -1.49
CA ILE A 224 -9.89 11.51 -2.11
C ILE A 224 -10.35 10.61 -3.26
N VAL A 225 -9.42 10.18 -4.13
CA VAL A 225 -9.73 9.26 -5.24
C VAL A 225 -10.24 7.92 -4.70
N ASP A 226 -9.59 7.37 -3.70
CA ASP A 226 -9.98 6.13 -3.01
C ASP A 226 -11.43 6.18 -2.51
N THR A 227 -11.86 7.31 -1.96
CA THR A 227 -13.24 7.51 -1.52
C THR A 227 -14.26 7.28 -2.64
N ILE A 228 -13.98 7.69 -3.86
CA ILE A 228 -14.87 7.46 -5.01
C ILE A 228 -14.98 5.96 -5.28
N PHE A 229 -13.86 5.26 -5.26
CA PHE A 229 -13.80 3.82 -5.50
C PHE A 229 -14.51 3.00 -4.42
N ILE A 230 -14.38 3.35 -3.14
CA ILE A 230 -15.03 2.60 -2.05
C ILE A 230 -16.57 2.76 -2.11
N TYR A 231 -17.06 3.93 -2.50
CA TYR A 231 -18.50 4.12 -2.74
C TYR A 231 -19.01 3.31 -3.93
N PHE A 232 -18.24 3.22 -5.00
CA PHE A 232 -18.58 2.40 -6.16
C PHE A 232 -18.69 0.92 -5.78
N VAL A 233 -17.78 0.41 -4.95
CA VAL A 233 -17.71 -1.01 -4.58
C VAL A 233 -18.59 -1.35 -3.38
N ARG A 234 -19.06 -0.35 -2.64
CA ARG A 234 -19.88 -0.54 -1.43
C ARG A 234 -21.05 -1.50 -1.61
N ASN A 235 -21.69 -1.47 -2.77
CA ASN A 235 -22.87 -2.28 -3.05
C ASN A 235 -22.53 -3.67 -3.66
N PHE A 236 -21.25 -3.94 -3.92
CA PHE A 236 -20.84 -5.25 -4.43
C PHE A 236 -20.98 -6.31 -3.34
N ASN A 237 -21.61 -7.43 -3.67
CA ASN A 237 -21.76 -8.57 -2.80
C ASN A 237 -21.15 -9.79 -3.50
N PRO A 238 -19.86 -10.06 -3.31
CA PRO A 238 -19.23 -11.27 -3.84
C PRO A 238 -19.85 -12.53 -3.26
N LYS A 239 -19.62 -13.68 -3.92
CA LYS A 239 -20.30 -14.96 -3.62
C LYS A 239 -20.14 -15.40 -2.14
N ASP A 240 -19.00 -15.14 -1.52
CA ASP A 240 -18.75 -15.47 -0.12
C ASP A 240 -19.68 -14.73 0.86
N LEU A 241 -20.03 -13.48 0.56
CA LEU A 241 -21.02 -12.72 1.32
C LEU A 241 -22.48 -13.15 1.04
N GLN A 242 -22.77 -13.61 -0.18
CA GLN A 242 -24.08 -14.12 -0.53
C GLN A 242 -24.37 -15.43 0.20
N THR A 243 -23.44 -16.39 0.15
CA THR A 243 -23.54 -17.68 0.85
C THR A 243 -23.74 -17.51 2.36
N THR A 244 -23.06 -16.55 3.00
CA THR A 244 -23.21 -16.28 4.44
C THR A 244 -24.60 -15.74 4.77
N LYS A 245 -25.18 -14.89 3.93
CA LYS A 245 -26.54 -14.37 4.11
C LYS A 245 -27.58 -15.48 3.95
N ASP A 246 -27.43 -16.33 2.94
CA ASP A 246 -28.36 -17.46 2.69
C ASP A 246 -28.36 -18.46 3.85
N LEU A 247 -27.20 -18.74 4.44
CA LEU A 247 -27.12 -19.61 5.62
C LEU A 247 -27.75 -18.99 6.88
N GLN A 248 -27.69 -17.67 7.04
CA GLN A 248 -28.34 -16.97 8.17
C GLN A 248 -29.88 -16.93 8.03
N THR A 249 -30.39 -16.85 6.80
CA THR A 249 -31.85 -16.88 6.53
C THR A 249 -32.46 -18.28 6.66
N ILE A 250 -31.67 -19.35 6.58
CA ILE A 250 -32.13 -20.74 6.74
C ILE A 250 -32.16 -21.14 8.23
N ASN A 251 -31.31 -20.51 9.07
CA ASN A 251 -31.14 -20.86 10.48
C ASN A 251 -31.85 -19.89 11.48
N GLY A 252 -32.59 -18.90 10.99
CA GLY A 252 -33.39 -17.95 11.79
C GLY A 252 -34.88 -18.08 11.44
#